data_3e2d19ecfa156b831e9e6e8ca90ebb04
#
_entry.id   3e2d19ecfa156b831e9e6e8ca90ebb04
#
_cell.length_a   1.000
_cell.length_b   1.000
_cell.length_c   1.000
_cell.angle_alpha   90.00
_cell.angle_beta   90.00
_cell.angle_gamma   90.00
#
_symmetry.space_group_name_H-M   'P 1'
#
loop_
_entity.id
_entity.type
_entity.pdbx_description
1 polymer ?
#
loop_
_entity_poly.entity_id
_entity_poly.type
_entity_poly.pdbx_seq_one_letter_code
_entity_poly.pdbx_strand_id
1 'polypeptide(L)' 'MSTCPECGSELELGRDVIAHEIIDCSACGVELEVVSLDPIKIELAPQEEEDWGE' A
#
# COMPACT_ATOMS: atom_id res chain seq x y z
N MET A 1 -6.86 3.70 10.51
CA MET A 1 -6.04 2.55 10.32
C MET A 1 -6.43 1.84 9.07
N SER A 2 -5.53 1.11 8.51
CA SER A 2 -5.78 0.45 7.26
C SER A 2 -5.49 -1.03 7.38
N THR A 3 -5.99 -1.79 6.44
CA THR A 3 -5.81 -3.22 6.48
C THR A 3 -5.09 -3.66 5.22
N CYS A 4 -4.15 -4.52 5.36
CA CYS A 4 -3.41 -5.04 4.22
C CYS A 4 -4.33 -5.89 3.36
N PRO A 5 -4.41 -5.59 2.07
CA PRO A 5 -5.31 -6.39 1.21
C PRO A 5 -4.77 -7.78 0.90
N GLU A 6 -3.50 -8.02 1.22
CA GLU A 6 -2.96 -9.33 0.94
C GLU A 6 -3.13 -10.27 2.12
N CYS A 7 -2.70 -9.89 3.28
CA CYS A 7 -2.75 -10.78 4.43
C CYS A 7 -3.82 -10.39 5.42
N GLY A 8 -4.42 -9.22 5.29
CA GLY A 8 -5.48 -8.81 6.19
C GLY A 8 -4.99 -8.26 7.52
N SER A 9 -3.70 -8.03 7.66
CA SER A 9 -3.19 -7.50 8.91
C SER A 9 -3.47 -6.02 9.01
N GLU A 10 -3.56 -5.55 10.23
CA GLU A 10 -3.78 -4.15 10.44
C GLU A 10 -2.53 -3.37 10.17
N LEU A 11 -2.64 -2.25 9.49
CA LEU A 11 -1.52 -1.39 9.18
C LEU A 11 -1.65 -0.11 9.95
N GLU A 12 -0.52 0.37 10.46
CA GLU A 12 -0.53 1.62 11.15
C GLU A 12 0.17 2.65 10.31
N LEU A 13 -0.52 3.67 9.88
CA LEU A 13 0.06 4.71 9.07
C LEU A 13 0.22 5.95 9.92
N GLY A 14 1.37 6.60 9.79
CA GLY A 14 1.60 7.82 10.53
C GLY A 14 0.81 8.98 9.95
N ARG A 15 0.94 10.13 10.59
CA ARG A 15 0.26 11.27 10.10
C ARG A 15 1.00 11.88 8.95
N ASP A 16 2.24 11.49 8.74
CA ASP A 16 3.01 12.04 7.65
C ASP A 16 2.75 11.33 6.35
N VAL A 17 1.87 10.36 6.29
CA VAL A 17 1.64 9.62 5.06
C VAL A 17 0.97 10.55 4.06
N ILE A 18 1.32 10.42 2.80
CA ILE A 18 0.74 11.25 1.77
C ILE A 18 0.17 10.37 0.69
N ALA A 19 -0.62 10.95 -0.18
CA ALA A 19 -1.23 10.19 -1.26
C ALA A 19 -0.14 9.69 -2.20
N HIS A 20 -0.34 8.48 -2.69
CA HIS A 20 0.60 7.84 -3.61
C HIS A 20 1.90 7.45 -2.93
N GLU A 21 1.92 7.43 -1.63
CA GLU A 21 3.11 7.00 -0.94
C GLU A 21 3.16 5.49 -0.91
N ILE A 22 4.35 4.92 -1.03
CA ILE A 22 4.53 3.49 -1.01
C ILE A 22 4.93 3.06 0.39
N ILE A 23 4.21 2.08 0.92
CA ILE A 23 4.52 1.57 2.24
C ILE A 23 4.66 0.06 2.13
N ASP A 24 5.24 -0.53 3.14
CA ASP A 24 5.43 -1.98 3.17
C ASP A 24 4.59 -2.58 4.26
N CYS A 25 4.02 -3.72 4.00
CA CYS A 25 3.33 -4.46 5.05
C CYS A 25 4.36 -5.23 5.85
N SER A 26 4.36 -5.03 7.16
CA SER A 26 5.33 -5.72 7.98
C SER A 26 4.91 -7.15 8.25
N ALA A 27 3.71 -7.56 7.91
CA ALA A 27 3.29 -8.92 8.14
C ALA A 27 3.61 -9.81 6.95
N CYS A 28 3.24 -9.41 5.76
CA CYS A 28 3.51 -10.23 4.60
C CYS A 28 4.59 -9.65 3.68
N GLY A 29 4.97 -8.41 3.92
CA GLY A 29 6.07 -7.85 3.13
C GLY A 29 5.70 -7.32 1.77
N VAL A 30 4.41 -7.20 1.48
CA VAL A 30 4.01 -6.73 0.17
C VAL A 30 4.09 -5.21 0.15
N GLU A 31 4.35 -4.65 -1.01
CA GLU A 31 4.38 -3.21 -1.15
C GLU A 31 2.98 -2.71 -1.41
N LEU A 32 2.63 -1.64 -0.76
CA LEU A 32 1.29 -1.06 -0.86
C LEU A 32 1.40 0.41 -1.22
N GLU A 33 0.36 0.90 -1.84
CA GLU A 33 0.33 2.30 -2.23
C GLU A 33 -0.87 2.96 -1.58
N VAL A 34 -0.66 4.14 -1.02
CA VAL A 34 -1.75 4.90 -0.44
C VAL A 34 -2.43 5.65 -1.57
N VAL A 35 -3.65 5.26 -1.92
CA VAL A 35 -4.33 5.89 -3.02
C VAL A 35 -5.19 7.05 -2.57
N SER A 36 -5.53 7.11 -1.31
CA SER A 36 -6.39 8.18 -0.81
C SER A 36 -6.08 8.41 0.65
N LEU A 37 -6.28 9.62 1.13
CA LEU A 37 -5.97 9.91 2.50
C LEU A 37 -7.22 10.10 3.35
N ASP A 38 -8.30 10.55 2.78
CA ASP A 38 -9.47 10.84 3.60
C ASP A 38 -10.72 10.44 2.87
N PRO A 39 -11.19 9.23 3.09
CA PRO A 39 -10.61 8.24 4.00
C PRO A 39 -9.37 7.61 3.43
N ILE A 40 -8.58 7.04 4.29
CA ILE A 40 -7.35 6.42 3.85
C ILE A 40 -7.67 5.13 3.14
N LYS A 41 -7.13 4.97 1.95
CA LYS A 41 -7.30 3.76 1.19
C LYS A 41 -5.96 3.29 0.70
N ILE A 42 -5.73 1.99 0.75
CA ILE A 42 -4.47 1.39 0.38
C ILE A 42 -4.75 0.27 -0.59
N GLU A 43 -3.92 0.19 -1.62
CA GLU A 43 -4.02 -0.87 -2.60
C GLU A 43 -2.65 -1.44 -2.84
N LEU A 44 -2.59 -2.55 -3.54
CA LEU A 44 -1.31 -3.12 -3.88
C LEU A 44 -0.56 -2.18 -4.78
N ALA A 45 0.70 -1.95 -4.46
CA ALA A 45 1.49 -1.05 -5.27
C ALA A 45 1.72 -1.67 -6.65
N PRO A 46 1.78 -0.86 -7.69
CA PRO A 46 2.04 -1.40 -9.01
C PRO A 46 3.45 -1.93 -9.09
N GLN A 47 3.57 -3.07 -9.77
CA GLN A 47 4.86 -3.63 -9.95
C GLN A 47 5.33 -3.29 -11.28
N GLU A 48 6.56 -2.86 -11.40
CA GLU A 48 6.93 -2.47 -12.59
C GLU A 48 7.70 -3.40 -13.31
N GLU A 49 7.87 -4.54 -12.88
CA GLU A 49 8.58 -5.36 -13.54
C GLU A 49 8.00 -5.96 -14.64
N GLU A 50 7.09 -5.93 -14.93
CA GLU A 50 6.66 -6.55 -15.84
C GLU A 50 6.31 -6.05 -16.90
N ASP A 51 6.19 -5.85 -17.32
CA ASP A 51 5.74 -5.47 -18.17
C ASP A 51 6.22 -5.31 -19.30
N TRP A 52 6.45 -5.35 -19.74
CA TRP A 52 6.82 -5.17 -20.77
C TRP A 52 6.36 -5.66 -21.77
N GLY A 53 5.89 -5.73 -21.98
CA GLY A 53 5.39 -6.08 -22.89
C GLY A 53 5.28 -5.73 -23.97
N GLU A 54 5.33 -5.53 -24.24
CA GLU A 54 5.23 -5.31 -25.10
C GLU A 54 5.32 -5.21 -25.59
#